data_a62069bdae0298cebe51499b83336bfd
#
_entry.id   a62069bdae0298cebe51499b83336bfd
#
_cell.length_a   1.000
_cell.length_b   1.000
_cell.length_c   1.000
_cell.angle_alpha   90.00
_cell.angle_beta   90.00
_cell.angle_gamma   90.00
#
_symmetry.space_group_name_H-M   'P 1'
#
loop_
_entity.id
_entity.type
_entity.pdbx_description
1 polymer ?
#
loop_
_entity_poly.entity_id
_entity_poly.type
_entity_poly.pdbx_seq_one_letter_code
_entity_poly.pdbx_strand_id
1 'polypeptide(L)'
;MLSWAVPKGPSLDPADKRLAMPTEDHPIEYNKFEGIIPEGEYGGGTVMIWDRGYWMPESPDVDAALKKGELKFVLDGEKLHGGFVLVRTGRRGEGRASWLLIKHRDEWVSQKPIAEEEPRSVVSERLLVEIARDEGGNLVKAADGDPPALLKKMLADPKLVRPKKKASKKKSVWHSNRGAS
;
A
#
# COMPACT_ATOMS: atom_id res chain seq x y z
N MET A 1 7.93 -0.50 -13.00
CA MET A 1 7.20 -1.40 -12.07
C MET A 1 5.71 -1.12 -12.20
N LEU A 2 4.92 -2.15 -12.49
CA LEU A 2 3.45 -2.04 -12.54
C LEU A 2 2.90 -1.60 -11.18
N SER A 3 1.94 -0.68 -11.17
CA SER A 3 1.39 -0.12 -9.94
C SER A 3 -0.11 0.12 -10.04
N TRP A 4 -0.81 -0.12 -8.96
CA TRP A 4 -2.22 0.21 -8.78
C TRP A 4 -2.44 0.92 -7.44
N ALA A 5 -3.29 1.93 -7.44
CA ALA A 5 -3.81 2.52 -6.21
C ALA A 5 -5.04 1.73 -5.77
N VAL A 6 -5.04 1.26 -4.52
CA VAL A 6 -6.17 0.57 -3.89
C VAL A 6 -6.62 1.39 -2.69
N PRO A 7 -7.55 2.34 -2.85
CA PRO A 7 -7.86 3.35 -1.81
C PRO A 7 -8.30 2.78 -0.47
N LYS A 8 -8.99 1.64 -0.48
CA LYS A 8 -9.43 0.96 0.76
C LYS A 8 -8.46 -0.13 1.23
N GLY A 9 -7.29 -0.25 0.58
CA GLY A 9 -6.35 -1.33 0.86
C GLY A 9 -6.82 -2.71 0.40
N PRO A 10 -5.96 -3.74 0.52
CA PRO A 10 -6.30 -5.11 0.19
C PRO A 10 -7.25 -5.72 1.22
N SER A 11 -8.04 -6.71 0.80
CA SER A 11 -8.87 -7.54 1.68
C SER A 11 -8.49 -9.01 1.51
N LEU A 12 -8.57 -9.77 2.59
CA LEU A 12 -8.41 -11.23 2.58
C LEU A 12 -9.76 -11.96 2.47
N ASP A 13 -10.87 -11.23 2.40
CA ASP A 13 -12.20 -11.79 2.17
C ASP A 13 -12.50 -11.86 0.67
N PRO A 14 -12.75 -13.04 0.09
CA PRO A 14 -13.12 -13.18 -1.32
C PRO A 14 -14.43 -12.48 -1.71
N ALA A 15 -15.29 -12.14 -0.76
CA ALA A 15 -16.51 -11.37 -1.01
C ALA A 15 -16.23 -9.89 -1.28
N ASP A 16 -15.10 -9.38 -0.82
CA ASP A 16 -14.70 -7.99 -1.01
C ASP A 16 -14.09 -7.77 -2.40
N LYS A 17 -14.63 -6.79 -3.12
CA LYS A 17 -14.11 -6.33 -4.40
C LYS A 17 -13.50 -4.94 -4.21
N ARG A 18 -12.19 -4.88 -4.10
CA ARG A 18 -11.48 -3.62 -3.85
C ARG A 18 -11.16 -2.91 -5.15
N LEU A 19 -11.62 -1.66 -5.28
CA LEU A 19 -11.24 -0.82 -6.40
C LEU A 19 -9.71 -0.73 -6.48
N ALA A 20 -9.17 -0.98 -7.67
CA ALA A 20 -7.76 -0.86 -7.99
C ALA A 20 -7.61 -0.02 -9.25
N MET A 21 -6.97 1.12 -9.15
CA MET A 21 -6.77 2.03 -10.26
C MET A 21 -5.33 1.96 -10.75
N PRO A 22 -5.09 1.64 -12.03
CA PRO A 22 -3.74 1.69 -12.58
C PRO A 22 -3.15 3.08 -12.39
N THR A 23 -1.94 3.13 -11.90
CA THR A 23 -1.14 4.35 -11.80
C THR A 23 -0.03 4.31 -12.84
N GLU A 24 0.73 5.39 -12.94
CA GLU A 24 1.96 5.35 -13.74
C GLU A 24 2.97 4.41 -13.10
N ASP A 25 3.80 3.81 -13.95
CA ASP A 25 4.87 2.92 -13.50
C ASP A 25 5.82 3.69 -12.56
N HIS A 26 6.11 3.08 -11.41
CA HIS A 26 7.01 3.64 -10.43
C HIS A 26 8.43 3.10 -10.63
N PRO A 27 9.48 3.89 -10.32
CA PRO A 27 10.84 3.37 -10.21
C PRO A 27 10.93 2.25 -9.19
N ILE A 28 11.81 1.29 -9.42
CA ILE A 28 12.00 0.15 -8.49
C ILE A 28 12.50 0.62 -7.12
N GLU A 29 13.27 1.70 -7.09
CA GLU A 29 13.79 2.32 -5.88
C GLU A 29 12.69 2.80 -4.93
N TYR A 30 11.50 3.13 -5.46
CA TYR A 30 10.34 3.49 -4.65
C TYR A 30 9.92 2.39 -3.68
N ASN A 31 10.15 1.12 -4.02
CA ASN A 31 9.87 -0.02 -3.13
C ASN A 31 10.68 -0.01 -1.83
N LYS A 32 11.75 0.79 -1.76
CA LYS A 32 12.61 0.92 -0.58
C LYS A 32 12.36 2.22 0.18
N PHE A 33 11.40 3.02 -0.29
CA PHE A 33 11.13 4.34 0.29
C PHE A 33 10.08 4.25 1.40
N GLU A 34 10.44 4.76 2.56
CA GLU A 34 9.54 5.04 3.68
C GLU A 34 9.89 6.43 4.23
N GLY A 35 8.92 7.32 4.32
CA GLY A 35 9.14 8.70 4.74
C GLY A 35 8.08 9.66 4.21
N ILE A 36 8.51 10.85 3.86
CA ILE A 36 7.62 11.94 3.43
C ILE A 36 7.83 12.25 1.95
N ILE A 37 6.72 12.27 1.20
CA ILE A 37 6.67 12.91 -0.12
C ILE A 37 6.14 14.33 0.12
N PRO A 38 6.84 15.39 -0.35
CA PRO A 38 6.42 16.76 -0.12
C PRO A 38 4.99 17.04 -0.59
N GLU A 39 4.27 17.89 0.15
CA GLU A 39 2.96 18.36 -0.27
C GLU A 39 3.10 19.15 -1.59
N GLY A 40 2.16 18.90 -2.51
CA GLY A 40 2.21 19.46 -3.87
C GLY A 40 2.87 18.55 -4.91
N GLU A 41 3.62 17.53 -4.51
CA GLU A 41 4.08 16.48 -5.40
C GLU A 41 3.02 15.37 -5.55
N TYR A 42 3.08 14.64 -6.66
CA TYR A 42 2.20 13.50 -6.88
C TYR A 42 2.40 12.44 -5.79
N GLY A 43 1.29 12.08 -5.12
CA GLY A 43 1.34 11.15 -4.00
C GLY A 43 1.85 11.77 -2.70
N GLY A 44 1.84 13.11 -2.57
CA GLY A 44 2.29 13.82 -1.38
C GLY A 44 1.66 13.33 -0.08
N GLY A 45 2.49 13.09 0.92
CA GLY A 45 2.08 12.60 2.23
C GLY A 45 3.09 11.67 2.89
N THR A 46 2.66 11.01 3.95
CA THR A 46 3.48 10.00 4.64
C THR A 46 3.35 8.65 3.96
N VAL A 47 4.47 8.01 3.69
CA VAL A 47 4.57 6.71 3.03
C VAL A 47 5.23 5.70 3.95
N MET A 48 4.62 4.51 4.06
CA MET A 48 5.23 3.35 4.71
C MET A 48 5.34 2.18 3.76
N ILE A 49 6.30 1.32 3.99
CA ILE A 49 6.35 0.00 3.37
C ILE A 49 5.53 -0.94 4.25
N TRP A 50 4.21 -1.02 3.96
CA TRP A 50 3.28 -1.78 4.79
C TRP A 50 3.48 -3.29 4.66
N ASP A 51 3.75 -3.77 3.43
CA ASP A 51 4.10 -5.16 3.15
C ASP A 51 5.13 -5.22 2.02
N ARG A 52 5.87 -6.31 1.95
CA ARG A 52 6.81 -6.62 0.88
C ARG A 52 6.98 -8.12 0.74
N GLY A 53 7.40 -8.55 -0.44
CA GLY A 53 7.61 -9.96 -0.72
C GLY A 53 7.74 -10.22 -2.22
N TYR A 54 7.34 -11.39 -2.61
CA TYR A 54 7.36 -11.85 -3.99
C TYR A 54 5.95 -12.01 -4.52
N TRP A 55 5.82 -11.93 -5.81
CA TRP A 55 4.59 -12.26 -6.50
C TRP A 55 4.88 -13.21 -7.67
N MET A 56 3.96 -14.12 -7.93
CA MET A 56 4.02 -15.04 -9.06
C MET A 56 2.77 -14.89 -9.91
N PRO A 57 2.88 -14.45 -11.19
CA PRO A 57 1.75 -14.50 -12.10
C PRO A 57 1.41 -15.96 -12.43
N GLU A 58 0.12 -16.28 -12.51
CA GLU A 58 -0.33 -17.60 -12.96
C GLU A 58 -0.26 -17.73 -14.50
N SER A 59 -0.20 -16.60 -15.20
CA SER A 59 -0.02 -16.57 -16.65
C SER A 59 1.46 -16.42 -17.00
N PRO A 60 1.99 -17.16 -17.98
CA PRO A 60 3.35 -16.99 -18.47
C PRO A 60 3.57 -15.66 -19.20
N ASP A 61 2.49 -15.04 -19.70
CA ASP A 61 2.50 -13.74 -20.38
C ASP A 61 1.61 -12.73 -19.63
N VAL A 62 2.26 -11.90 -18.81
CA VAL A 62 1.60 -10.86 -18.01
C VAL A 62 0.98 -9.79 -18.90
N ASP A 63 1.62 -9.39 -20.00
CA ASP A 63 1.12 -8.36 -20.89
C ASP A 63 -0.15 -8.82 -21.61
N ALA A 64 -0.20 -10.07 -22.04
CA ALA A 64 -1.39 -10.67 -22.64
C ALA A 64 -2.53 -10.75 -21.61
N ALA A 65 -2.26 -11.13 -20.37
CA ALA A 65 -3.23 -11.17 -19.28
C ALA A 65 -3.83 -9.79 -19.00
N LEU A 66 -2.98 -8.75 -18.92
CA LEU A 66 -3.42 -7.36 -18.72
C LEU A 66 -4.26 -6.85 -19.90
N LYS A 67 -3.89 -7.17 -21.15
CA LYS A 67 -4.68 -6.83 -22.34
C LYS A 67 -6.05 -7.51 -22.32
N LYS A 68 -6.11 -8.77 -21.88
CA LYS A 68 -7.36 -9.52 -21.71
C LYS A 68 -8.23 -8.93 -20.59
N GLY A 69 -7.62 -8.31 -19.59
CA GLY A 69 -8.30 -7.68 -18.46
C GLY A 69 -8.47 -8.58 -17.25
N GLU A 70 -7.64 -9.60 -17.11
CA GLU A 70 -7.62 -10.49 -15.96
C GLU A 70 -6.18 -10.92 -15.68
N LEU A 71 -5.67 -10.57 -14.49
CA LEU A 71 -4.35 -10.99 -14.03
C LEU A 71 -4.50 -11.74 -12.71
N LYS A 72 -4.28 -13.06 -12.76
CA LYS A 72 -4.23 -13.92 -11.57
C LYS A 72 -2.79 -14.07 -11.11
N PHE A 73 -2.58 -13.99 -9.81
CA PHE A 73 -1.25 -14.08 -9.21
C PHE A 73 -1.31 -14.57 -7.77
N VAL A 74 -0.20 -15.06 -7.30
CA VAL A 74 0.03 -15.46 -5.91
C VAL A 74 0.97 -14.46 -5.27
N LEU A 75 0.66 -14.04 -4.04
CA LEU A 75 1.54 -13.24 -3.19
C LEU A 75 2.21 -14.11 -2.15
N ASP A 76 3.48 -13.85 -1.91
CA ASP A 76 4.27 -14.37 -0.80
C ASP A 76 4.95 -13.17 -0.13
N GLY A 77 4.15 -12.42 0.60
CA GLY A 77 4.55 -11.24 1.37
C GLY A 77 4.82 -11.59 2.83
N GLU A 78 5.20 -10.61 3.61
CA GLU A 78 5.31 -10.76 5.06
C GLU A 78 3.91 -10.81 5.73
N LYS A 79 2.89 -10.17 5.12
CA LYS A 79 1.51 -10.12 5.61
C LYS A 79 0.51 -10.74 4.64
N LEU A 80 0.65 -10.46 3.35
CA LEU A 80 -0.26 -10.94 2.33
C LEU A 80 0.26 -12.24 1.73
N HIS A 81 -0.59 -13.26 1.73
CA HIS A 81 -0.28 -14.57 1.18
C HIS A 81 -1.40 -15.10 0.28
N GLY A 82 -1.04 -16.01 -0.61
CA GLY A 82 -1.99 -16.75 -1.43
C GLY A 82 -2.46 -16.00 -2.68
N GLY A 83 -3.54 -16.48 -3.27
CA GLY A 83 -4.03 -16.07 -4.58
C GLY A 83 -4.87 -14.81 -4.54
N PHE A 84 -4.65 -13.98 -5.56
CA PHE A 84 -5.41 -12.79 -5.86
C PHE A 84 -5.69 -12.68 -7.36
N VAL A 85 -6.68 -11.89 -7.73
CA VAL A 85 -6.94 -11.52 -9.10
C VAL A 85 -7.20 -10.03 -9.23
N LEU A 86 -6.65 -9.43 -10.28
CA LEU A 86 -7.03 -8.12 -10.78
C LEU A 86 -7.92 -8.31 -12.02
N VAL A 87 -9.15 -7.80 -11.95
CA VAL A 87 -10.13 -7.89 -13.04
C VAL A 87 -10.52 -6.49 -13.49
N ARG A 88 -10.37 -6.22 -14.79
CA ARG A 88 -10.78 -4.94 -15.37
C ARG A 88 -12.29 -4.85 -15.42
N THR A 89 -12.83 -3.72 -14.95
CA THR A 89 -14.23 -3.36 -15.04
C THR A 89 -14.46 -2.38 -16.20
N GLY A 90 -15.64 -2.46 -16.83
CA GLY A 90 -15.99 -1.58 -17.95
C GLY A 90 -15.57 -2.10 -19.33
N ARG A 91 -16.11 -1.48 -20.38
CA ARG A 91 -15.80 -1.81 -21.77
C ARG A 91 -14.47 -1.18 -22.19
N ARG A 92 -13.76 -1.85 -23.10
CA ARG A 92 -12.59 -1.26 -23.77
C ARG A 92 -12.99 0.08 -24.40
N GLY A 93 -12.34 1.17 -24.02
CA GLY A 93 -12.51 2.49 -24.63
C GLY A 93 -13.30 3.52 -23.82
N GLU A 94 -13.90 3.15 -22.69
CA GLU A 94 -14.58 4.08 -21.80
C GLU A 94 -13.63 4.59 -20.68
N GLY A 95 -12.91 5.69 -20.94
CA GLY A 95 -12.10 6.39 -19.94
C GLY A 95 -10.94 5.57 -19.33
N ARG A 96 -10.43 5.98 -18.18
CA ARG A 96 -9.43 5.20 -17.42
C ARG A 96 -10.06 3.91 -16.92
N ALA A 97 -9.55 2.78 -17.41
CA ALA A 97 -10.01 1.48 -16.96
C ALA A 97 -9.80 1.33 -15.44
N SER A 98 -10.87 1.10 -14.70
CA SER A 98 -10.79 0.68 -13.31
C SER A 98 -10.70 -0.85 -13.24
N TRP A 99 -10.07 -1.32 -12.17
CA TRP A 99 -9.90 -2.74 -11.90
C TRP A 99 -10.44 -3.06 -10.50
N LEU A 100 -10.67 -4.33 -10.25
CA LEU A 100 -11.01 -4.85 -8.94
C LEU A 100 -9.93 -5.82 -8.48
N LEU A 101 -9.44 -5.63 -7.27
CA LEU A 101 -8.56 -6.57 -6.57
C LEU A 101 -9.42 -7.47 -5.68
N ILE A 102 -9.33 -8.77 -5.90
CA ILE A 102 -10.16 -9.76 -5.21
C ILE A 102 -9.27 -10.90 -4.70
N LYS A 103 -9.47 -11.31 -3.46
CA LYS A 103 -8.82 -12.48 -2.88
C LYS A 103 -9.42 -13.77 -3.45
N HIS A 104 -8.59 -14.70 -3.86
CA HIS A 104 -9.02 -16.06 -4.19
C HIS A 104 -9.32 -16.87 -2.93
N ARG A 105 -10.18 -17.88 -3.06
CA ARG A 105 -10.47 -18.85 -2.00
C ARG A 105 -9.31 -19.81 -1.85
N ASP A 106 -8.61 -19.71 -0.75
CA ASP A 106 -7.50 -20.57 -0.34
C ASP A 106 -7.39 -20.59 1.19
N GLU A 107 -6.35 -21.20 1.73
CA GLU A 107 -6.10 -21.29 3.18
C GLU A 107 -5.83 -19.94 3.87
N TRP A 108 -5.56 -18.88 3.10
CA TRP A 108 -5.24 -17.53 3.58
C TRP A 108 -6.45 -16.59 3.65
N VAL A 109 -7.66 -17.12 3.43
CA VAL A 109 -8.89 -16.33 3.53
C VAL A 109 -9.13 -15.90 4.98
N SER A 110 -9.48 -14.63 5.17
CA SER A 110 -9.86 -14.08 6.47
C SER A 110 -10.86 -12.95 6.28
N GLN A 111 -11.86 -12.87 7.16
CA GLN A 111 -12.79 -11.73 7.22
C GLN A 111 -12.26 -10.60 8.11
N LYS A 112 -11.15 -10.81 8.80
CA LYS A 112 -10.53 -9.76 9.61
C LYS A 112 -9.85 -8.74 8.72
N PRO A 113 -9.98 -7.44 9.00
CA PRO A 113 -9.35 -6.37 8.23
C PRO A 113 -7.83 -6.37 8.48
N ILE A 114 -7.08 -6.95 7.55
CA ILE A 114 -5.62 -7.13 7.69
C ILE A 114 -4.87 -5.83 7.96
N ALA A 115 -5.32 -4.72 7.37
CA ALA A 115 -4.69 -3.42 7.59
C ALA A 115 -4.86 -2.89 9.03
N GLU A 116 -5.94 -3.30 9.72
CA GLU A 116 -6.15 -2.96 11.12
C GLU A 116 -5.47 -3.94 12.08
N GLU A 117 -5.42 -5.23 11.70
CA GLU A 117 -4.76 -6.27 12.50
C GLU A 117 -3.23 -6.08 12.48
N GLU A 118 -2.68 -5.71 11.33
CA GLU A 118 -1.25 -5.53 11.12
C GLU A 118 -0.91 -4.17 10.49
N PRO A 119 -1.12 -3.06 11.22
CA PRO A 119 -1.03 -1.71 10.65
C PRO A 119 0.40 -1.19 10.45
N ARG A 120 1.40 -1.84 11.02
CA ARG A 120 2.77 -1.32 11.08
C ARG A 120 3.58 -1.63 9.83
N SER A 121 4.54 -0.76 9.52
CA SER A 121 5.56 -1.01 8.50
C SER A 121 6.32 -2.30 8.76
N VAL A 122 6.54 -3.11 7.73
CA VAL A 122 7.38 -4.32 7.81
C VAL A 122 8.87 -4.00 7.86
N VAL A 123 9.26 -2.75 7.59
CA VAL A 123 10.66 -2.31 7.59
C VAL A 123 11.04 -1.65 8.90
N SER A 124 10.24 -0.68 9.34
CA SER A 124 10.54 0.12 10.54
C SER A 124 9.68 -0.21 11.74
N GLU A 125 8.65 -1.04 11.55
CA GLU A 125 7.62 -1.39 12.54
C GLU A 125 6.87 -0.16 13.11
N ARG A 126 6.94 0.98 12.41
CA ARG A 126 6.26 2.23 12.76
C ARG A 126 4.86 2.26 12.14
N LEU A 127 3.97 3.02 12.80
CA LEU A 127 2.72 3.50 12.23
C LEU A 127 2.96 4.71 11.32
N LEU A 128 2.00 5.06 10.48
CA LEU A 128 2.08 6.27 9.66
C LEU A 128 2.29 7.53 10.50
N VAL A 129 1.57 7.67 11.61
CA VAL A 129 1.72 8.80 12.53
C VAL A 129 3.10 8.86 13.16
N GLU A 130 3.72 7.71 13.44
CA GLU A 130 5.07 7.66 13.99
C GLU A 130 6.12 8.04 12.94
N ILE A 131 5.94 7.61 11.68
CA ILE A 131 6.79 8.02 10.56
C ILE A 131 6.67 9.54 10.34
N ALA A 132 5.45 10.08 10.28
CA ALA A 132 5.21 11.51 10.13
C ALA A 132 5.86 12.33 11.25
N ARG A 133 5.76 11.86 12.50
CA ARG A 133 6.41 12.50 13.66
C ARG A 133 7.94 12.54 13.51
N ASP A 134 8.52 11.44 13.08
CA ASP A 134 9.97 11.28 13.00
C ASP A 134 10.59 12.01 11.81
N GLU A 135 9.87 12.08 10.70
CA GLU A 135 10.35 12.64 9.44
C GLU A 135 9.80 14.07 9.16
N GLY A 136 8.95 14.60 10.05
CA GLY A 136 8.43 15.97 9.93
C GLY A 136 7.24 16.10 8.97
N GLY A 137 6.42 15.06 8.86
CA GLY A 137 5.20 15.04 8.06
C GLY A 137 3.97 15.59 8.79
N ASN A 138 2.83 15.56 8.09
CA ASN A 138 1.55 15.98 8.63
C ASN A 138 0.95 14.88 9.51
N LEU A 139 0.96 15.10 10.82
CA LEU A 139 0.49 14.12 11.81
C LEU A 139 -1.00 13.80 11.68
N VAL A 140 -1.83 14.79 11.35
CA VAL A 140 -3.29 14.60 11.22
C VAL A 140 -3.59 13.69 10.03
N LYS A 141 -3.04 14.01 8.87
CA LYS A 141 -3.21 13.17 7.67
C LYS A 141 -2.65 11.76 7.85
N ALA A 142 -1.52 11.64 8.54
CA ALA A 142 -0.92 10.33 8.81
C ALA A 142 -1.79 9.49 9.75
N ALA A 143 -2.35 10.11 10.78
CA ALA A 143 -3.23 9.45 11.74
C ALA A 143 -4.52 8.91 11.09
N ASP A 144 -5.03 9.56 10.03
CA ASP A 144 -6.20 9.08 9.28
C ASP A 144 -5.95 7.72 8.58
N GLY A 145 -4.70 7.39 8.32
CA GLY A 145 -4.31 6.11 7.74
C GLY A 145 -4.04 5.00 8.76
N ASP A 146 -3.97 5.33 10.04
CA ASP A 146 -3.75 4.36 11.12
C ASP A 146 -5.07 3.93 11.79
N PRO A 147 -5.16 2.71 12.38
CA PRO A 147 -6.37 2.26 13.04
C PRO A 147 -6.77 3.15 14.22
N PRO A 148 -7.98 3.74 14.23
CA PRO A 148 -8.41 4.66 15.30
C PRO A 148 -8.39 4.03 16.70
N ALA A 149 -8.74 2.75 16.80
CA ALA A 149 -8.73 2.02 18.07
C ALA A 149 -7.32 1.90 18.66
N LEU A 150 -6.31 1.71 17.80
CA LEU A 150 -4.91 1.64 18.22
C LEU A 150 -4.41 3.02 18.65
N LEU A 151 -4.71 4.07 17.89
CA LEU A 151 -4.34 5.45 18.25
C LEU A 151 -4.94 5.85 19.59
N LYS A 152 -6.20 5.49 19.85
CA LYS A 152 -6.83 5.74 21.16
C LYS A 152 -6.12 5.02 22.31
N LYS A 153 -5.70 3.77 22.09
CA LYS A 153 -4.91 3.02 23.09
C LYS A 153 -3.55 3.68 23.33
N MET A 154 -2.87 4.16 22.29
CA MET A 154 -1.59 4.84 22.41
C MET A 154 -1.67 6.16 23.16
N LEU A 155 -2.78 6.89 23.04
CA LEU A 155 -3.04 8.10 23.82
C LEU A 155 -3.25 7.78 25.30
N ALA A 156 -3.87 6.64 25.63
CA ALA A 156 -4.09 6.21 27.01
C ALA A 156 -2.85 5.58 27.65
N ASP A 157 -1.99 4.94 26.86
CA ASP A 157 -0.74 4.32 27.33
C ASP A 157 0.45 4.73 26.44
N PRO A 158 1.20 5.77 26.82
CA PRO A 158 2.36 6.23 26.08
C PRO A 158 3.47 5.19 25.86
N LYS A 159 3.47 4.08 26.63
CA LYS A 159 4.44 2.99 26.45
C LYS A 159 4.22 2.23 25.13
N LEU A 160 3.02 2.32 24.56
CA LEU A 160 2.72 1.74 23.25
C LEU A 160 3.27 2.59 22.09
N VAL A 161 3.64 3.83 22.36
CA VAL A 161 4.25 4.71 21.36
C VAL A 161 5.73 4.35 21.24
N ARG A 162 6.16 4.02 20.01
CA ARG A 162 7.58 3.74 19.78
C ARG A 162 8.43 4.99 20.03
N PRO A 163 9.61 4.84 20.64
CA PRO A 163 10.50 5.96 20.85
C PRO A 163 10.87 6.60 19.50
N LYS A 164 11.02 7.93 19.51
CA LYS A 164 11.44 8.67 18.32
C LYS A 164 12.77 8.10 17.81
N LYS A 165 12.82 7.74 16.54
CA LYS A 165 14.05 7.26 15.90
C LYS A 165 15.07 8.40 15.94
N LYS A 166 16.27 8.16 16.42
CA LYS A 166 17.35 9.15 16.32
C LYS A 166 17.51 9.54 14.87
N ALA A 167 17.46 10.84 14.58
CA ALA A 167 17.55 11.35 13.23
C ALA A 167 18.70 10.69 12.47
N SER A 168 18.40 9.98 11.38
CA SER A 168 19.42 9.60 10.44
C SER A 168 19.91 10.86 9.75
N LYS A 169 21.22 10.98 9.50
CA LYS A 169 21.83 12.17 8.85
C LYS A 169 21.29 12.44 7.44
N LYS A 170 20.47 11.55 6.87
CA LYS A 170 19.74 11.74 5.60
C LYS A 170 18.24 11.73 5.89
N LYS A 171 17.58 12.86 5.66
CA LYS A 171 16.10 12.89 5.59
C LYS A 171 15.66 12.03 4.43
N SER A 172 14.76 11.09 4.68
CA SER A 172 14.13 10.28 3.63
C SER A 172 13.07 11.12 2.94
N VAL A 173 13.47 11.98 2.03
CA VAL A 173 12.57 12.80 1.21
C VAL A 173 12.61 12.26 -0.20
N TRP A 174 11.46 11.87 -0.71
CA TRP A 174 11.28 11.47 -2.10
C TRP A 174 10.79 12.66 -2.92
N HIS A 175 11.44 12.90 -4.03
CA HIS A 175 10.97 13.85 -5.03
C HIS A 175 10.53 13.09 -6.27
N SER A 176 9.32 13.37 -6.77
CA SER A 176 8.85 12.78 -8.01
C SER A 176 9.65 13.34 -9.18
N ASN A 177 10.05 12.46 -10.12
CA ASN A 177 10.81 12.87 -11.32
C ASN A 177 9.96 13.59 -12.38
N ARG A 178 8.74 14.02 -12.07
CA ARG A 178 7.98 14.86 -12.98
C ARG A 178 8.52 16.28 -12.88
N GLY A 179 9.34 16.64 -13.86
CA GLY A 179 9.70 18.02 -14.10
C GLY A 179 8.42 18.83 -14.26
N ALA A 180 8.38 20.01 -13.64
CA ALA A 180 7.37 21.01 -13.93
C ALA A 180 7.45 21.30 -15.42
N SER A 181 6.40 20.95 -16.16
CA SER A 181 6.14 21.43 -17.52
C SER A 181 5.19 22.59 -17.46
#